data_d01b077ba2824a2723be1a7224b99f04
#
_entry.id   d01b077ba2824a2723be1a7224b99f04
#
_cell.length_a   1.000
_cell.length_b   1.000
_cell.length_c   1.000
_cell.angle_alpha   90.00
_cell.angle_beta   90.00
_cell.angle_gamma   90.00
#
_symmetry.space_group_name_H-M   'P 1'
#
loop_
_entity.id
_entity.type
_entity.pdbx_description
1 polymer ?
#
loop_
_entity_poly.entity_id
_entity_poly.type
_entity_poly.pdbx_seq_one_letter_code
_entity_poly.pdbx_strand_id
1 'polypeptide(L)'
;MASEVYMHGQVLGTHSFLLKGEFLQPDEYSELKAKYFLPGGETGTGATVLASLGERVKIDGTHIGTEVAPLLKDFYKDKSVDLSSLFFDPDYEGLMDYVVIAGLVRSPMGVFQSLYEPGAKRRWSMPKEDDVINCKVAAIDPFFLEATEAVTELCIKHKKPYVTIDCRHDSRLHQHAAINVVSKECTGSDAYKGKSLEEIYALLVENTDGLVIITSGEKDMIYGRKGQSPKRMKPFSVEVKSTLGAGDTFKAGCVYGLLKGFSDDQIVRFASACSAIAISRFPLPLNPPTMDEVQKLLNS
;
A
#
# COMPACT_ATOMS: atom_id res chain seq x y z
N MET A 1 -24.31 1.56 -4.66
CA MET A 1 -23.67 2.72 -5.32
C MET A 1 -22.31 2.25 -5.82
N ALA A 2 -21.89 2.64 -7.01
CA ALA A 2 -20.59 2.23 -7.56
C ALA A 2 -19.42 2.73 -6.68
N SER A 3 -18.37 1.90 -6.53
CA SER A 3 -17.14 2.30 -5.86
C SER A 3 -16.33 3.25 -6.73
N GLU A 4 -15.71 4.27 -6.15
CA GLU A 4 -14.91 5.23 -6.92
C GLU A 4 -13.48 4.75 -7.12
N VAL A 5 -13.00 3.92 -6.19
CA VAL A 5 -11.68 3.29 -6.24
C VAL A 5 -11.83 1.77 -6.27
N TYR A 6 -11.10 1.12 -7.18
CA TYR A 6 -10.92 -0.33 -7.22
C TYR A 6 -9.49 -0.66 -6.85
N MET A 7 -9.30 -1.54 -5.87
CA MET A 7 -7.97 -1.95 -5.43
C MET A 7 -7.81 -3.45 -5.64
N HIS A 8 -6.76 -3.85 -6.36
CA HIS A 8 -6.43 -5.24 -6.59
C HIS A 8 -5.04 -5.55 -6.02
N GLY A 9 -4.99 -6.37 -4.97
CA GLY A 9 -3.73 -6.66 -4.34
C GLY A 9 -3.83 -7.43 -3.04
N GLN A 10 -2.85 -7.24 -2.17
CA GLN A 10 -2.69 -8.00 -0.95
C GLN A 10 -3.66 -7.53 0.14
N VAL A 11 -4.53 -8.46 0.56
CA VAL A 11 -5.43 -8.32 1.73
C VAL A 11 -5.19 -9.50 2.65
N LEU A 12 -4.86 -9.25 3.90
CA LEU A 12 -4.50 -10.27 4.88
C LEU A 12 -4.89 -9.89 6.31
N GLY A 13 -4.71 -10.82 7.24
CA GLY A 13 -4.77 -10.54 8.67
C GLY A 13 -3.37 -10.26 9.22
N THR A 14 -3.17 -9.13 9.90
CA THR A 14 -1.89 -8.81 10.55
C THR A 14 -1.98 -8.96 12.06
N HIS A 15 -1.20 -9.88 12.61
CA HIS A 15 -0.90 -9.93 14.03
C HIS A 15 0.26 -8.98 14.34
N SER A 16 0.02 -7.94 15.11
CA SER A 16 1.07 -7.02 15.54
C SER A 16 1.28 -7.09 17.04
N PHE A 17 2.55 -7.22 17.43
CA PHE A 17 3.00 -7.39 18.81
C PHE A 17 3.93 -6.24 19.18
N LEU A 18 3.47 -5.35 20.06
CA LEU A 18 4.28 -4.26 20.57
C LEU A 18 4.98 -4.71 21.85
N LEU A 19 6.31 -4.75 21.82
CA LEU A 19 7.12 -5.10 22.98
C LEU A 19 7.17 -3.96 24.00
N LYS A 20 7.35 -4.29 25.29
CA LYS A 20 7.64 -3.28 26.34
C LYS A 20 9.08 -2.76 26.27
N GLY A 21 10.01 -3.57 25.78
CA GLY A 21 11.45 -3.30 25.68
C GLY A 21 11.97 -3.40 24.25
N GLU A 22 13.22 -3.74 24.14
CA GLU A 22 13.94 -3.97 22.89
C GLU A 22 13.64 -5.34 22.28
N PHE A 23 14.12 -5.59 21.06
CA PHE A 23 14.07 -6.90 20.45
C PHE A 23 14.85 -7.91 21.28
N LEU A 24 14.26 -9.11 21.43
CA LEU A 24 14.86 -10.22 22.14
C LEU A 24 16.13 -10.72 21.48
N GLN A 25 17.12 -11.03 22.31
CA GLN A 25 18.17 -11.94 21.91
C GLN A 25 17.65 -13.40 22.00
N PRO A 26 18.31 -14.36 21.35
CA PRO A 26 17.96 -15.76 21.50
C PRO A 26 17.88 -16.17 23.00
N ASP A 27 16.88 -16.97 23.32
CA ASP A 27 16.60 -17.48 24.67
C ASP A 27 16.17 -16.44 25.73
N GLU A 28 15.89 -15.20 25.34
CA GLU A 28 15.35 -14.16 26.23
C GLU A 28 13.81 -14.11 26.19
N TYR A 29 13.22 -13.67 27.29
CA TYR A 29 11.79 -13.39 27.41
C TYR A 29 11.54 -11.89 27.39
N SER A 30 10.52 -11.46 26.63
CA SER A 30 10.00 -10.08 26.70
C SER A 30 8.50 -10.06 26.87
N GLU A 31 8.02 -9.02 27.53
CA GLU A 31 6.60 -8.79 27.69
C GLU A 31 6.01 -7.97 26.54
N LEU A 32 4.79 -8.31 26.17
CA LEU A 32 4.00 -7.51 25.25
C LEU A 32 3.38 -6.31 25.98
N LYS A 33 3.52 -5.13 25.41
CA LYS A 33 2.77 -3.94 25.80
C LYS A 33 1.35 -3.97 25.21
N ALA A 34 1.22 -4.46 23.98
CA ALA A 34 -0.05 -4.61 23.27
C ALA A 34 0.06 -5.67 22.18
N LYS A 35 -1.08 -6.27 21.82
CA LYS A 35 -1.22 -7.15 20.67
C LYS A 35 -2.52 -6.83 19.94
N TYR A 36 -2.48 -6.94 18.61
CA TYR A 36 -3.63 -6.70 17.76
C TYR A 36 -3.70 -7.74 16.66
N PHE A 37 -4.91 -8.07 16.21
CA PHE A 37 -5.18 -8.80 14.98
C PHE A 37 -6.13 -7.94 14.16
N LEU A 38 -5.63 -7.36 13.07
CA LEU A 38 -6.31 -6.33 12.27
C LEU A 38 -6.09 -6.56 10.78
N PRO A 39 -6.96 -6.02 9.90
CA PRO A 39 -6.71 -6.05 8.47
C PRO A 39 -5.38 -5.41 8.11
N GLY A 40 -4.66 -6.04 7.19
CA GLY A 40 -3.36 -5.62 6.69
C GLY A 40 -3.18 -5.92 5.20
N GLY A 41 -1.92 -5.90 4.77
CA GLY A 41 -1.54 -5.91 3.36
C GLY A 41 -1.69 -4.52 2.74
N GLU A 42 -1.03 -4.31 1.60
CA GLU A 42 -1.01 -3.01 0.93
C GLU A 42 -2.40 -2.54 0.52
N THR A 43 -3.21 -3.45 -0.03
CA THR A 43 -4.59 -3.17 -0.43
C THR A 43 -5.51 -3.01 0.80
N GLY A 44 -5.40 -3.88 1.82
CA GLY A 44 -6.20 -3.76 3.04
C GLY A 44 -5.93 -2.47 3.82
N THR A 45 -4.66 -2.12 4.00
CA THR A 45 -4.24 -0.86 4.63
C THR A 45 -4.70 0.35 3.82
N GLY A 46 -4.47 0.32 2.49
CA GLY A 46 -4.88 1.40 1.59
C GLY A 46 -6.40 1.63 1.59
N ALA A 47 -7.19 0.56 1.59
CA ALA A 47 -8.66 0.64 1.67
C ALA A 47 -9.14 1.27 2.98
N THR A 48 -8.51 0.90 4.10
CA THR A 48 -8.81 1.49 5.40
C THR A 48 -8.55 3.01 5.42
N VAL A 49 -7.43 3.44 4.87
CA VAL A 49 -7.07 4.86 4.76
C VAL A 49 -8.04 5.61 3.85
N LEU A 50 -8.30 5.10 2.64
CA LEU A 50 -9.22 5.74 1.69
C LEU A 50 -10.63 5.86 2.24
N ALA A 51 -11.14 4.82 2.91
CA ALA A 51 -12.45 4.87 3.56
C ALA A 51 -12.51 5.93 4.68
N SER A 52 -11.42 6.10 5.44
CA SER A 52 -11.32 7.16 6.46
C SER A 52 -11.26 8.56 5.85
N LEU A 53 -10.72 8.70 4.64
CA LEU A 53 -10.74 9.94 3.87
C LEU A 53 -12.08 10.20 3.16
N GLY A 54 -13.08 9.32 3.37
CA GLY A 54 -14.45 9.47 2.86
C GLY A 54 -14.71 8.83 1.50
N GLU A 55 -13.77 8.01 0.96
CA GLU A 55 -13.93 7.39 -0.34
C GLU A 55 -14.60 6.02 -0.26
N ARG A 56 -15.29 5.64 -1.35
CA ARG A 56 -15.86 4.29 -1.51
C ARG A 56 -14.89 3.43 -2.29
N VAL A 57 -14.46 2.36 -1.64
CA VAL A 57 -13.41 1.48 -2.14
C VAL A 57 -13.97 0.08 -2.35
N LYS A 58 -13.64 -0.55 -3.47
CA LYS A 58 -13.84 -1.97 -3.69
C LYS A 58 -12.48 -2.66 -3.66
N ILE A 59 -12.37 -3.75 -2.91
CA ILE A 59 -11.12 -4.52 -2.80
C ILE A 59 -11.27 -5.91 -3.41
N ASP A 60 -10.18 -6.38 -4.03
CA ASP A 60 -10.03 -7.68 -4.66
C ASP A 60 -8.57 -8.13 -4.57
N GLY A 61 -8.27 -9.35 -4.95
CA GLY A 61 -6.92 -9.90 -4.98
C GLY A 61 -6.78 -11.18 -4.18
N THR A 62 -6.17 -11.14 -3.01
CA THR A 62 -5.91 -12.33 -2.17
C THR A 62 -7.20 -13.09 -1.84
N HIS A 63 -7.18 -14.43 -1.92
CA HIS A 63 -8.24 -15.28 -1.36
C HIS A 63 -8.27 -15.14 0.16
N ILE A 64 -9.47 -14.97 0.69
CA ILE A 64 -9.69 -14.75 2.12
C ILE A 64 -10.10 -16.07 2.77
N GLY A 65 -9.26 -16.55 3.66
CA GLY A 65 -9.51 -17.81 4.37
C GLY A 65 -10.35 -17.66 5.63
N THR A 66 -10.57 -18.79 6.28
CA THR A 66 -11.53 -18.95 7.40
C THR A 66 -11.19 -18.11 8.63
N GLU A 67 -9.90 -17.83 8.90
CA GLU A 67 -9.50 -17.02 10.04
C GLU A 67 -9.56 -15.51 9.75
N VAL A 68 -9.30 -15.12 8.50
CA VAL A 68 -9.27 -13.73 8.08
C VAL A 68 -10.67 -13.21 7.72
N ALA A 69 -11.56 -14.07 7.23
CA ALA A 69 -12.91 -13.70 6.79
C ALA A 69 -13.76 -13.00 7.88
N PRO A 70 -13.88 -13.53 9.12
CA PRO A 70 -14.64 -12.86 10.17
C PRO A 70 -14.01 -11.52 10.56
N LEU A 71 -12.69 -11.44 10.59
CA LEU A 71 -11.96 -10.20 10.87
C LEU A 71 -12.34 -9.10 9.86
N LEU A 72 -12.26 -9.38 8.55
CA LEU A 72 -12.56 -8.39 7.52
C LEU A 72 -14.03 -7.97 7.53
N LYS A 73 -14.94 -8.94 7.65
CA LYS A 73 -16.40 -8.69 7.69
C LYS A 73 -16.78 -7.80 8.87
N ASP A 74 -16.24 -8.07 10.06
CA ASP A 74 -16.52 -7.26 11.25
C ASP A 74 -15.86 -5.88 11.15
N PHE A 75 -14.62 -5.81 10.74
CA PHE A 75 -13.87 -4.56 10.67
C PHE A 75 -14.45 -3.57 9.65
N TYR A 76 -14.90 -4.06 8.48
CA TYR A 76 -15.40 -3.20 7.39
C TYR A 76 -16.92 -3.02 7.37
N LYS A 77 -17.69 -3.66 8.26
CA LYS A 77 -19.17 -3.65 8.24
C LYS A 77 -19.81 -2.26 8.16
N ASP A 78 -19.19 -1.26 8.83
CA ASP A 78 -19.68 0.12 8.91
C ASP A 78 -18.79 1.11 8.13
N LYS A 79 -17.93 0.60 7.25
CA LYS A 79 -17.01 1.40 6.45
C LYS A 79 -17.38 1.33 4.96
N SER A 80 -16.98 2.35 4.22
CA SER A 80 -17.22 2.45 2.78
C SER A 80 -16.29 1.52 1.96
N VAL A 81 -16.14 0.25 2.39
CA VAL A 81 -15.31 -0.77 1.73
C VAL A 81 -16.21 -1.92 1.28
N ASP A 82 -16.22 -2.17 -0.03
CA ASP A 82 -16.97 -3.25 -0.66
C ASP A 82 -16.07 -4.51 -0.79
N LEU A 83 -16.47 -5.59 -0.11
CA LEU A 83 -15.78 -6.88 -0.10
C LEU A 83 -16.32 -7.86 -1.15
N SER A 84 -17.28 -7.47 -1.99
CA SER A 84 -18.04 -8.39 -2.87
C SER A 84 -17.20 -9.02 -3.99
N SER A 85 -16.01 -8.50 -4.28
CA SER A 85 -15.10 -9.09 -5.26
C SER A 85 -14.11 -10.06 -4.63
N LEU A 86 -13.91 -10.04 -3.32
CA LEU A 86 -13.07 -11.01 -2.63
C LEU A 86 -13.65 -12.41 -2.70
N PHE A 87 -12.79 -13.39 -2.95
CA PHE A 87 -13.14 -14.80 -2.87
C PHE A 87 -12.87 -15.32 -1.45
N PHE A 88 -13.92 -15.75 -0.76
CA PHE A 88 -13.85 -16.37 0.56
C PHE A 88 -13.68 -17.87 0.39
N ASP A 89 -12.47 -18.36 0.64
CA ASP A 89 -12.06 -19.76 0.45
C ASP A 89 -12.24 -20.55 1.76
N PRO A 90 -13.21 -21.49 1.83
CA PRO A 90 -13.44 -22.29 3.04
C PRO A 90 -12.35 -23.34 3.31
N ASP A 91 -11.53 -23.66 2.31
CA ASP A 91 -10.46 -24.64 2.39
C ASP A 91 -9.08 -23.99 2.62
N TYR A 92 -9.06 -22.78 3.15
CA TYR A 92 -7.87 -21.99 3.39
C TYR A 92 -7.97 -21.25 4.73
N GLU A 93 -6.92 -21.21 5.52
CA GLU A 93 -6.91 -20.45 6.78
C GLU A 93 -6.84 -18.93 6.51
N GLY A 94 -6.16 -18.54 5.47
CA GLY A 94 -5.94 -17.15 5.07
C GLY A 94 -4.47 -16.76 5.12
N LEU A 95 -4.16 -15.68 4.43
CA LEU A 95 -2.83 -15.09 4.51
C LEU A 95 -2.72 -14.25 5.77
N MET A 96 -1.70 -14.51 6.57
CA MET A 96 -1.45 -13.79 7.82
C MET A 96 0.00 -13.38 7.93
N ASP A 97 0.22 -12.17 8.44
CA ASP A 97 1.52 -11.66 8.83
C ASP A 97 1.61 -11.48 10.35
N TYR A 98 2.81 -11.67 10.86
CA TYR A 98 3.18 -11.46 12.26
C TYR A 98 4.25 -10.39 12.32
N VAL A 99 3.96 -9.26 12.97
CA VAL A 99 4.88 -8.13 13.04
C VAL A 99 5.24 -7.86 14.48
N VAL A 100 6.50 -8.07 14.84
CA VAL A 100 7.02 -7.69 16.16
C VAL A 100 7.58 -6.27 16.06
N ILE A 101 7.21 -5.41 17.01
CA ILE A 101 7.58 -4.00 17.04
C ILE A 101 8.24 -3.69 18.38
N ALA A 102 9.47 -3.15 18.32
CA ALA A 102 10.23 -2.65 19.46
C ALA A 102 10.74 -1.24 19.14
N GLY A 103 10.26 -0.23 19.86
CA GLY A 103 10.55 1.16 19.53
C GLY A 103 10.11 1.51 18.11
N LEU A 104 11.05 1.95 17.28
CA LEU A 104 10.82 2.28 15.87
C LEU A 104 11.19 1.13 14.90
N VAL A 105 11.68 0.01 15.41
CA VAL A 105 12.08 -1.13 14.59
C VAL A 105 10.94 -2.12 14.51
N ARG A 106 10.73 -2.69 13.33
CA ARG A 106 9.73 -3.73 13.07
C ARG A 106 10.37 -4.94 12.39
N SER A 107 9.94 -6.13 12.75
CA SER A 107 10.32 -7.37 12.12
C SER A 107 9.06 -8.08 11.64
N PRO A 108 8.72 -7.98 10.35
CA PRO A 108 7.62 -8.74 9.76
C PRO A 108 8.05 -10.18 9.51
N MET A 109 7.13 -11.11 9.75
CA MET A 109 7.24 -12.54 9.48
C MET A 109 5.92 -13.00 8.89
N GLY A 110 5.95 -13.94 7.96
CA GLY A 110 4.73 -14.44 7.35
C GLY A 110 5.01 -15.55 6.36
N VAL A 111 3.97 -15.98 5.67
CA VAL A 111 4.02 -17.10 4.71
C VAL A 111 3.77 -16.64 3.27
N PHE A 112 3.90 -15.35 2.99
CA PHE A 112 3.59 -14.78 1.68
C PHE A 112 4.40 -15.44 0.54
N GLN A 113 5.68 -15.73 0.78
CA GLN A 113 6.53 -16.36 -0.24
C GLN A 113 6.10 -17.77 -0.59
N SER A 114 5.45 -18.50 0.32
CA SER A 114 4.93 -19.85 0.05
C SER A 114 3.84 -19.88 -1.02
N LEU A 115 3.21 -18.74 -1.30
CA LEU A 115 2.23 -18.62 -2.40
C LEU A 115 2.85 -18.87 -3.79
N TYR A 116 4.17 -18.76 -3.91
CA TYR A 116 4.92 -18.87 -5.18
C TYR A 116 5.79 -20.14 -5.25
N GLU A 117 5.72 -21.01 -4.25
CA GLU A 117 6.45 -22.27 -4.28
C GLU A 117 5.96 -23.18 -5.40
N PRO A 118 6.83 -23.98 -6.01
CA PRO A 118 6.44 -24.93 -7.04
C PRO A 118 5.33 -25.87 -6.54
N GLY A 119 4.19 -25.88 -7.24
CA GLY A 119 3.03 -26.69 -6.87
C GLY A 119 2.09 -26.05 -5.86
N ALA A 120 2.37 -24.85 -5.40
CA ALA A 120 1.43 -24.11 -4.53
C ALA A 120 0.10 -23.84 -5.24
N LYS A 121 -1.00 -24.01 -4.51
CA LYS A 121 -2.33 -23.64 -5.01
C LYS A 121 -2.39 -22.11 -5.10
N ARG A 122 -2.83 -21.59 -6.26
CA ARG A 122 -3.07 -20.15 -6.43
C ARG A 122 -4.06 -19.63 -5.37
N ARG A 123 -3.68 -18.56 -4.69
CA ARG A 123 -4.45 -17.94 -3.60
C ARG A 123 -4.81 -16.46 -3.87
N TRP A 124 -5.04 -16.14 -5.15
CA TRP A 124 -5.51 -14.83 -5.59
C TRP A 124 -6.50 -14.97 -6.74
N SER A 125 -7.39 -14.01 -6.84
CA SER A 125 -8.42 -13.92 -7.87
C SER A 125 -7.92 -13.20 -9.12
N MET A 126 -8.46 -13.58 -10.27
CA MET A 126 -8.37 -12.75 -11.47
C MET A 126 -9.32 -11.56 -11.33
N PRO A 127 -8.93 -10.36 -11.82
CA PRO A 127 -9.77 -9.18 -11.76
C PRO A 127 -11.05 -9.37 -12.60
N LYS A 128 -12.16 -8.79 -12.12
CA LYS A 128 -13.40 -8.72 -12.90
C LYS A 128 -13.40 -7.45 -13.73
N GLU A 129 -13.62 -7.56 -15.03
CA GLU A 129 -13.61 -6.42 -15.94
C GLU A 129 -14.61 -5.33 -15.52
N ASP A 130 -15.81 -5.72 -15.06
CA ASP A 130 -16.83 -4.78 -14.60
C ASP A 130 -16.38 -3.92 -13.41
N ASP A 131 -15.54 -4.46 -12.52
CA ASP A 131 -15.02 -3.69 -11.38
C ASP A 131 -14.05 -2.59 -11.86
N VAL A 132 -13.24 -2.90 -12.86
CA VAL A 132 -12.35 -1.92 -13.49
C VAL A 132 -13.14 -0.88 -14.28
N ILE A 133 -14.14 -1.28 -15.07
CA ILE A 133 -15.00 -0.36 -15.84
C ILE A 133 -15.69 0.65 -14.92
N ASN A 134 -16.18 0.19 -13.78
CA ASN A 134 -17.01 0.99 -12.87
C ASN A 134 -16.21 1.87 -11.91
N CYS A 135 -14.89 1.72 -11.79
CA CYS A 135 -14.08 2.61 -10.97
C CYS A 135 -13.66 3.88 -11.72
N LYS A 136 -13.26 4.91 -10.99
CA LYS A 136 -12.62 6.12 -11.53
C LYS A 136 -11.09 6.00 -11.53
N VAL A 137 -10.55 5.41 -10.46
CA VAL A 137 -9.11 5.19 -10.26
C VAL A 137 -8.92 3.78 -9.73
N ALA A 138 -7.87 3.08 -10.21
CA ALA A 138 -7.46 1.82 -9.64
C ALA A 138 -6.18 1.96 -8.79
N ALA A 139 -5.97 1.00 -7.87
CA ALA A 139 -4.70 0.81 -7.18
C ALA A 139 -4.31 -0.66 -7.32
N ILE A 140 -3.08 -0.92 -7.76
CA ILE A 140 -2.64 -2.27 -8.13
C ILE A 140 -1.35 -2.59 -7.38
N ASP A 141 -1.33 -3.71 -6.67
CA ASP A 141 -0.12 -4.25 -6.05
C ASP A 141 0.62 -5.18 -7.03
N PRO A 142 1.96 -5.18 -7.07
CA PRO A 142 2.75 -5.88 -8.09
C PRO A 142 2.97 -7.37 -7.80
N PHE A 143 2.10 -8.03 -7.01
CA PHE A 143 2.44 -9.34 -6.46
C PHE A 143 1.83 -10.54 -7.18
N PHE A 144 0.69 -10.41 -7.84
CA PHE A 144 -0.10 -11.57 -8.26
C PHE A 144 0.08 -11.96 -9.73
N LEU A 145 1.32 -11.91 -10.21
CA LEU A 145 1.73 -12.46 -11.52
C LEU A 145 0.69 -12.14 -12.64
N GLU A 146 0.07 -13.19 -13.19
CA GLU A 146 -0.91 -13.06 -14.27
C GLU A 146 -2.14 -12.22 -13.91
N ALA A 147 -2.54 -12.17 -12.63
CA ALA A 147 -3.65 -11.33 -12.20
C ALA A 147 -3.26 -9.85 -12.16
N THR A 148 -2.04 -9.54 -11.74
CA THR A 148 -1.48 -8.17 -11.84
C THR A 148 -1.39 -7.71 -13.30
N GLU A 149 -0.93 -8.59 -14.21
CA GLU A 149 -0.91 -8.30 -15.64
C GLU A 149 -2.32 -8.08 -16.20
N ALA A 150 -3.27 -8.95 -15.84
CA ALA A 150 -4.65 -8.86 -16.30
C ALA A 150 -5.33 -7.55 -15.84
N VAL A 151 -5.20 -7.15 -14.58
CA VAL A 151 -5.78 -5.88 -14.11
C VAL A 151 -5.11 -4.68 -14.77
N THR A 152 -3.81 -4.75 -15.03
CA THR A 152 -3.06 -3.72 -15.78
C THR A 152 -3.63 -3.55 -17.19
N GLU A 153 -3.79 -4.66 -17.93
CA GLU A 153 -4.37 -4.65 -19.29
C GLU A 153 -5.81 -4.13 -19.30
N LEU A 154 -6.62 -4.49 -18.31
CA LEU A 154 -7.98 -3.96 -18.19
C LEU A 154 -7.96 -2.43 -17.94
N CYS A 155 -7.08 -1.94 -17.09
CA CYS A 155 -6.91 -0.51 -16.88
C CYS A 155 -6.48 0.22 -18.16
N ILE A 156 -5.54 -0.33 -18.91
CA ILE A 156 -5.09 0.23 -20.20
C ILE A 156 -6.25 0.23 -21.20
N LYS A 157 -6.93 -0.91 -21.40
CA LYS A 157 -8.07 -1.08 -22.30
C LYS A 157 -9.18 -0.06 -22.05
N HIS A 158 -9.52 0.15 -20.77
CA HIS A 158 -10.61 1.03 -20.36
C HIS A 158 -10.15 2.45 -19.98
N LYS A 159 -8.87 2.78 -20.23
CA LYS A 159 -8.27 4.10 -19.93
C LYS A 159 -8.48 4.52 -18.47
N LYS A 160 -8.36 3.57 -17.55
CA LYS A 160 -8.47 3.82 -16.12
C LYS A 160 -7.10 4.16 -15.56
N PRO A 161 -6.91 5.37 -15.00
CA PRO A 161 -5.66 5.70 -14.34
C PRO A 161 -5.48 4.84 -13.09
N TYR A 162 -4.25 4.43 -12.80
CA TYR A 162 -3.97 3.65 -11.60
C TYR A 162 -2.67 4.07 -10.91
N VAL A 163 -2.63 3.78 -9.61
CA VAL A 163 -1.47 3.96 -8.75
C VAL A 163 -0.91 2.58 -8.40
N THR A 164 0.41 2.44 -8.43
CA THR A 164 1.11 1.25 -7.99
C THR A 164 2.26 1.58 -7.04
N ILE A 165 2.87 0.54 -6.46
CA ILE A 165 3.99 0.67 -5.52
C ILE A 165 5.10 -0.33 -5.87
N ASP A 166 6.35 0.06 -5.68
CA ASP A 166 7.55 -0.78 -5.77
C ASP A 166 7.70 -1.58 -7.08
N CYS A 167 7.18 -1.01 -8.18
CA CYS A 167 7.33 -1.60 -9.49
C CYS A 167 8.68 -1.24 -10.12
N ARG A 168 9.31 -2.24 -10.73
CA ARG A 168 10.54 -2.05 -11.49
C ARG A 168 10.28 -1.21 -12.74
N HIS A 169 11.30 -0.46 -13.17
CA HIS A 169 11.26 0.41 -14.35
C HIS A 169 10.90 -0.32 -15.67
N ASP A 170 11.19 -1.61 -15.77
CA ASP A 170 10.95 -2.44 -16.96
C ASP A 170 9.61 -3.21 -16.92
N SER A 171 8.84 -3.10 -15.82
CA SER A 171 7.55 -3.76 -15.71
C SER A 171 6.45 -3.01 -16.47
N ARG A 172 5.55 -3.76 -17.11
CA ARG A 172 4.41 -3.17 -17.83
C ARG A 172 3.48 -2.41 -16.88
N LEU A 173 3.33 -2.87 -15.63
CA LEU A 173 2.58 -2.17 -14.61
C LEU A 173 3.14 -0.77 -14.34
N HIS A 174 4.48 -0.62 -14.28
CA HIS A 174 5.13 0.69 -14.13
C HIS A 174 4.94 1.57 -15.36
N GLN A 175 5.15 1.01 -16.56
CA GLN A 175 5.16 1.77 -17.82
C GLN A 175 3.85 2.51 -18.09
N HIS A 176 2.72 1.98 -17.64
CA HIS A 176 1.39 2.55 -17.85
C HIS A 176 0.75 3.13 -16.57
N ALA A 177 1.44 3.12 -15.44
CA ALA A 177 0.94 3.69 -14.20
C ALA A 177 0.78 5.20 -14.32
N ALA A 178 -0.33 5.75 -13.81
CA ALA A 178 -0.44 7.19 -13.62
C ALA A 178 0.51 7.70 -12.52
N ILE A 179 0.74 6.85 -11.50
CA ILE A 179 1.68 7.10 -10.40
C ILE A 179 2.34 5.78 -9.99
N ASN A 180 3.67 5.74 -9.91
CA ASN A 180 4.42 4.68 -9.23
C ASN A 180 5.16 5.25 -8.02
N VAL A 181 4.80 4.77 -6.83
CA VAL A 181 5.50 5.07 -5.58
C VAL A 181 6.58 4.01 -5.37
N VAL A 182 7.82 4.42 -5.17
CA VAL A 182 8.95 3.50 -4.99
C VAL A 182 9.57 3.72 -3.61
N SER A 183 9.65 2.66 -2.82
CA SER A 183 10.20 2.72 -1.47
C SER A 183 11.73 2.65 -1.46
N LYS A 184 12.32 3.03 -0.32
CA LYS A 184 13.75 2.84 -0.05
C LYS A 184 14.15 1.35 -0.13
N GLU A 185 13.28 0.47 0.32
CA GLU A 185 13.48 -0.98 0.28
C GLU A 185 13.59 -1.47 -1.17
N CYS A 186 12.72 -1.01 -2.05
CA CYS A 186 12.77 -1.33 -3.48
C CYS A 186 14.05 -0.78 -4.14
N THR A 187 14.44 0.46 -3.85
CA THR A 187 15.69 1.03 -4.39
C THR A 187 16.95 0.33 -3.89
N GLY A 188 16.90 -0.32 -2.73
CA GLY A 188 17.98 -1.14 -2.17
C GLY A 188 18.00 -2.58 -2.68
N SER A 189 17.07 -3.00 -3.52
CA SER A 189 16.99 -4.36 -4.07
C SER A 189 18.11 -4.66 -5.06
N ASP A 190 18.30 -5.96 -5.35
CA ASP A 190 19.30 -6.40 -6.34
C ASP A 190 19.09 -5.82 -7.75
N ALA A 191 17.85 -5.47 -8.11
CA ALA A 191 17.51 -4.83 -9.37
C ALA A 191 18.18 -3.47 -9.58
N TYR A 192 18.52 -2.78 -8.50
CA TYR A 192 19.13 -1.45 -8.51
C TYR A 192 20.52 -1.40 -7.84
N LYS A 193 21.10 -2.55 -7.56
CA LYS A 193 22.39 -2.67 -6.88
C LYS A 193 23.49 -1.83 -7.56
N GLY A 194 24.17 -1.03 -6.77
CA GLY A 194 25.28 -0.17 -7.23
C GLY A 194 24.85 1.13 -7.93
N LYS A 195 23.54 1.41 -8.02
CA LYS A 195 23.04 2.66 -8.60
C LYS A 195 22.76 3.70 -7.51
N SER A 196 23.04 4.96 -7.81
CA SER A 196 22.60 6.10 -7.00
C SER A 196 21.09 6.29 -7.10
N LEU A 197 20.52 7.04 -6.16
CA LEU A 197 19.09 7.38 -6.17
C LEU A 197 18.70 8.15 -7.44
N GLU A 198 19.57 9.02 -7.92
CA GLU A 198 19.39 9.80 -9.14
C GLU A 198 19.38 8.90 -10.40
N GLU A 199 20.26 7.91 -10.45
CA GLU A 199 20.27 6.93 -11.56
C GLU A 199 19.02 6.05 -11.54
N ILE A 200 18.57 5.63 -10.38
CA ILE A 200 17.31 4.85 -10.24
C ILE A 200 16.12 5.70 -10.68
N TYR A 201 16.05 6.96 -10.21
CA TYR A 201 15.01 7.89 -10.61
C TYR A 201 14.99 8.11 -12.14
N ALA A 202 16.15 8.34 -12.76
CA ALA A 202 16.27 8.51 -14.20
C ALA A 202 15.76 7.29 -14.97
N LEU A 203 16.11 6.07 -14.53
CA LEU A 203 15.60 4.83 -15.13
C LEU A 203 14.07 4.71 -15.02
N LEU A 204 13.52 5.05 -13.87
CA LEU A 204 12.08 4.98 -13.66
C LEU A 204 11.34 5.98 -14.55
N VAL A 205 11.69 7.26 -14.53
CA VAL A 205 10.96 8.29 -15.30
C VAL A 205 11.11 8.12 -16.81
N GLU A 206 12.21 7.55 -17.29
CA GLU A 206 12.41 7.32 -18.73
C GLU A 206 11.43 6.29 -19.29
N ASN A 207 10.95 5.38 -18.46
CA ASN A 207 10.10 4.26 -18.87
C ASN A 207 8.60 4.46 -18.63
N THR A 208 8.15 5.67 -18.22
CA THR A 208 6.73 5.98 -18.02
C THR A 208 6.43 7.45 -18.29
N ASP A 209 5.20 7.76 -18.69
CA ASP A 209 4.66 9.13 -18.71
C ASP A 209 4.00 9.49 -17.37
N GLY A 210 3.90 8.53 -16.45
CA GLY A 210 3.33 8.71 -15.12
C GLY A 210 4.23 9.49 -14.16
N LEU A 211 3.66 9.86 -13.04
CA LEU A 211 4.40 10.45 -11.92
C LEU A 211 5.20 9.35 -11.20
N VAL A 212 6.51 9.52 -11.09
CA VAL A 212 7.38 8.69 -10.27
C VAL A 212 7.67 9.41 -8.96
N ILE A 213 7.53 8.71 -7.84
CA ILE A 213 7.81 9.24 -6.50
C ILE A 213 8.71 8.24 -5.79
N ILE A 214 9.92 8.62 -5.41
CA ILE A 214 10.78 7.80 -4.56
C ILE A 214 10.75 8.34 -3.15
N THR A 215 10.29 7.53 -2.20
CA THR A 215 10.27 7.85 -0.78
C THR A 215 11.53 7.34 -0.09
N SER A 216 12.04 8.09 0.89
CA SER A 216 13.31 7.79 1.57
C SER A 216 13.22 7.94 3.10
N GLY A 217 12.08 7.55 3.69
CA GLY A 217 11.82 7.68 5.11
C GLY A 217 11.80 9.14 5.56
N GLU A 218 12.73 9.54 6.43
CA GLU A 218 12.85 10.92 6.92
C GLU A 218 13.58 11.89 5.97
N LYS A 219 14.23 11.34 4.93
CA LYS A 219 14.96 12.12 3.93
C LYS A 219 14.01 12.67 2.87
N ASP A 220 14.53 13.62 2.08
CA ASP A 220 13.78 14.20 0.98
C ASP A 220 13.32 13.12 -0.02
N MET A 221 12.04 13.20 -0.38
CA MET A 221 11.48 12.47 -1.51
C MET A 221 11.94 13.13 -2.80
N ILE A 222 12.17 12.32 -3.85
CA ILE A 222 12.40 12.79 -5.22
C ILE A 222 11.21 12.37 -6.10
N TYR A 223 10.70 13.29 -6.91
CA TYR A 223 9.53 13.01 -7.75
C TYR A 223 9.51 13.85 -9.02
N GLY A 224 8.75 13.40 -10.00
CA GLY A 224 8.51 14.11 -11.26
C GLY A 224 8.11 13.17 -12.38
N ARG A 225 8.07 13.72 -13.59
CA ARG A 225 7.67 13.05 -14.83
C ARG A 225 8.79 13.12 -15.87
N LYS A 226 8.71 12.26 -16.86
CA LYS A 226 9.60 12.26 -18.03
C LYS A 226 9.70 13.66 -18.66
N GLY A 227 10.93 14.06 -18.98
CA GLY A 227 11.19 15.37 -19.58
C GLY A 227 11.11 16.58 -18.64
N GLN A 228 10.86 16.37 -17.36
CA GLN A 228 10.84 17.42 -16.34
C GLN A 228 12.06 17.29 -15.40
N SER A 229 12.52 18.42 -14.88
CA SER A 229 13.52 18.40 -13.81
C SER A 229 12.94 17.76 -12.55
N PRO A 230 13.70 16.85 -11.88
CA PRO A 230 13.23 16.23 -10.65
C PRO A 230 12.99 17.29 -9.56
N LYS A 231 11.89 17.11 -8.84
CA LYS A 231 11.57 17.91 -7.66
C LYS A 231 11.92 17.13 -6.40
N ARG A 232 12.16 17.86 -5.32
CA ARG A 232 12.40 17.29 -3.99
C ARG A 232 11.45 17.90 -2.99
N MET A 233 10.97 17.07 -2.05
CA MET A 233 10.14 17.54 -0.95
C MET A 233 10.55 16.82 0.33
N LYS A 234 10.74 17.59 1.40
CA LYS A 234 10.96 17.05 2.74
C LYS A 234 9.62 16.52 3.28
N PRO A 235 9.58 15.31 3.87
CA PRO A 235 8.37 14.82 4.52
C PRO A 235 7.99 15.67 5.73
N PHE A 236 6.72 15.64 6.13
CA PHE A 236 6.27 16.29 7.36
C PHE A 236 6.95 15.65 8.58
N SER A 237 7.45 16.50 9.48
CA SER A 237 8.11 16.06 10.72
C SER A 237 7.06 15.78 11.80
N VAL A 238 7.06 14.56 12.34
CA VAL A 238 6.17 14.13 13.42
C VAL A 238 6.92 13.25 14.40
N GLU A 239 6.39 13.11 15.62
CA GLU A 239 6.85 12.08 16.53
C GLU A 239 6.41 10.70 16.04
N VAL A 240 7.36 9.87 15.60
CA VAL A 240 7.08 8.55 15.05
C VAL A 240 6.78 7.55 16.17
N LYS A 241 5.64 6.85 16.07
CA LYS A 241 5.26 5.75 16.97
C LYS A 241 5.43 4.38 16.30
N SER A 242 5.14 4.29 15.01
CA SER A 242 5.32 3.07 14.22
C SER A 242 5.40 3.41 12.73
N THR A 243 6.28 2.75 12.00
CA THR A 243 6.38 2.90 10.54
C THR A 243 5.55 1.85 9.78
N LEU A 244 4.80 0.98 10.48
CA LEU A 244 3.97 -0.04 9.85
C LEU A 244 2.83 0.60 9.03
N GLY A 245 2.75 0.28 7.75
CA GLY A 245 1.75 0.81 6.82
C GLY A 245 2.03 2.23 6.30
N ALA A 246 3.23 2.79 6.54
CA ALA A 246 3.60 4.13 6.06
C ALA A 246 3.56 4.24 4.53
N GLY A 247 4.14 3.26 3.81
CA GLY A 247 4.14 3.19 2.34
C GLY A 247 2.74 3.04 1.77
N ASP A 248 1.94 2.14 2.35
CA ASP A 248 0.56 1.89 1.93
C ASP A 248 -0.32 3.13 2.13
N THR A 249 -0.12 3.83 3.24
CA THR A 249 -0.81 5.10 3.51
C THR A 249 -0.40 6.17 2.51
N PHE A 250 0.88 6.25 2.17
CA PHE A 250 1.37 7.17 1.15
C PHE A 250 0.75 6.85 -0.22
N LYS A 251 0.74 5.56 -0.63
CA LYS A 251 0.06 5.09 -1.84
C LYS A 251 -1.42 5.47 -1.84
N ALA A 252 -2.13 5.23 -0.73
CA ALA A 252 -3.53 5.62 -0.59
C ALA A 252 -3.75 7.14 -0.74
N GLY A 253 -2.85 7.96 -0.19
CA GLY A 253 -2.85 9.41 -0.39
C GLY A 253 -2.66 9.81 -1.86
N CYS A 254 -1.80 9.10 -2.59
CA CYS A 254 -1.62 9.27 -4.03
C CYS A 254 -2.90 8.91 -4.82
N VAL A 255 -3.55 7.79 -4.45
CA VAL A 255 -4.86 7.39 -5.05
C VAL A 255 -5.91 8.46 -4.82
N TYR A 256 -6.01 8.98 -3.60
CA TYR A 256 -6.92 10.07 -3.28
C TYR A 256 -6.64 11.31 -4.13
N GLY A 257 -5.38 11.76 -4.18
CA GLY A 257 -5.00 12.96 -4.94
C GLY A 257 -5.26 12.80 -6.44
N LEU A 258 -4.99 11.61 -7.01
CA LEU A 258 -5.30 11.29 -8.39
C LEU A 258 -6.82 11.32 -8.66
N LEU A 259 -7.63 10.73 -7.76
CA LEU A 259 -9.10 10.73 -7.83
C LEU A 259 -9.67 12.15 -7.78
N LYS A 260 -9.06 13.05 -7.02
CA LYS A 260 -9.51 14.45 -6.88
C LYS A 260 -8.89 15.40 -7.91
N GLY A 261 -8.05 14.92 -8.82
CA GLY A 261 -7.42 15.73 -9.86
C GLY A 261 -6.38 16.72 -9.34
N PHE A 262 -5.66 16.37 -8.27
CA PHE A 262 -4.60 17.20 -7.71
C PHE A 262 -3.40 17.29 -8.68
N SER A 263 -2.68 18.39 -8.63
CA SER A 263 -1.38 18.51 -9.30
C SER A 263 -0.35 17.57 -8.64
N ASP A 264 0.75 17.25 -9.34
CA ASP A 264 1.80 16.37 -8.82
C ASP A 264 2.33 16.84 -7.45
N ASP A 265 2.56 18.13 -7.27
CA ASP A 265 3.02 18.71 -6.00
C ASP A 265 1.98 18.54 -4.88
N GLN A 266 0.70 18.73 -5.21
CA GLN A 266 -0.39 18.51 -4.26
C GLN A 266 -0.54 17.04 -3.89
N ILE A 267 -0.41 16.11 -4.85
CA ILE A 267 -0.45 14.67 -4.61
C ILE A 267 0.65 14.27 -3.61
N VAL A 268 1.91 14.64 -3.90
CA VAL A 268 3.05 14.26 -3.06
C VAL A 268 2.92 14.87 -1.66
N ARG A 269 2.51 16.12 -1.56
CA ARG A 269 2.30 16.81 -0.28
C ARG A 269 1.17 16.18 0.54
N PHE A 270 0.04 15.88 -0.09
CA PHE A 270 -1.11 15.23 0.54
C PHE A 270 -0.76 13.82 1.02
N ALA A 271 -0.14 13.01 0.17
CA ALA A 271 0.28 11.65 0.51
C ALA A 271 1.29 11.64 1.68
N SER A 272 2.23 12.59 1.68
CA SER A 272 3.17 12.78 2.79
C SER A 272 2.46 13.14 4.10
N ALA A 273 1.46 14.02 4.07
CA ALA A 273 0.68 14.36 5.25
C ALA A 273 -0.11 13.17 5.80
N CYS A 274 -0.74 12.38 4.92
CA CYS A 274 -1.42 11.14 5.33
C CYS A 274 -0.46 10.17 6.02
N SER A 275 0.71 9.93 5.41
CA SER A 275 1.73 9.03 5.95
C SER A 275 2.30 9.53 7.28
N ALA A 276 2.57 10.83 7.42
CA ALA A 276 3.04 11.44 8.66
C ALA A 276 2.04 11.25 9.81
N ILE A 277 0.75 11.47 9.57
CA ILE A 277 -0.30 11.23 10.56
C ILE A 277 -0.34 9.74 10.93
N ALA A 278 -0.30 8.84 9.96
CA ALA A 278 -0.34 7.41 10.18
C ALA A 278 0.79 6.92 11.09
N ILE A 279 2.04 7.34 10.83
CA ILE A 279 3.21 6.92 11.61
C ILE A 279 3.29 7.55 13.01
N SER A 280 2.51 8.59 13.28
CA SER A 280 2.46 9.25 14.60
C SER A 280 1.62 8.48 15.63
N ARG A 281 1.00 7.36 15.23
CA ARG A 281 0.09 6.56 16.07
C ARG A 281 0.19 5.06 15.77
N PHE A 282 -0.37 4.24 16.65
CA PHE A 282 -0.41 2.78 16.51
C PHE A 282 -1.59 2.19 17.27
N PRO A 283 -2.28 1.17 16.75
CA PRO A 283 -2.14 0.61 15.40
C PRO A 283 -2.90 1.45 14.36
N LEU A 284 -2.37 1.49 13.15
CA LEU A 284 -2.91 2.29 12.05
C LEU A 284 -4.36 1.93 11.69
N PRO A 285 -4.78 0.65 11.54
CA PRO A 285 -6.14 0.35 11.11
C PRO A 285 -7.23 0.88 12.06
N LEU A 286 -6.94 1.03 13.36
CA LEU A 286 -7.86 1.62 14.34
C LEU A 286 -7.76 3.15 14.40
N ASN A 287 -6.70 3.73 13.85
CA ASN A 287 -6.39 5.15 13.92
C ASN A 287 -5.92 5.68 12.54
N PRO A 288 -6.67 5.44 11.45
CA PRO A 288 -6.27 5.93 10.13
C PRO A 288 -6.33 7.48 10.10
N PRO A 289 -5.55 8.13 9.23
CA PRO A 289 -5.62 9.58 9.06
C PRO A 289 -7.02 9.99 8.58
N THR A 290 -7.58 11.04 9.18
CA THR A 290 -8.85 11.65 8.75
C THR A 290 -8.59 12.87 7.88
N MET A 291 -9.58 13.27 7.07
CA MET A 291 -9.45 14.44 6.18
C MET A 291 -9.15 15.72 6.97
N ASP A 292 -9.82 15.94 8.10
CA ASP A 292 -9.62 17.13 8.92
C ASP A 292 -8.20 17.21 9.47
N GLU A 293 -7.63 16.09 9.91
CA GLU A 293 -6.24 16.01 10.37
C GLU A 293 -5.24 16.29 9.25
N VAL A 294 -5.48 15.71 8.07
CA VAL A 294 -4.63 15.94 6.89
C VAL A 294 -4.67 17.41 6.49
N GLN A 295 -5.85 18.02 6.41
CA GLN A 295 -5.98 19.44 6.08
C GLN A 295 -5.31 20.36 7.11
N LYS A 296 -5.47 20.03 8.40
CA LYS A 296 -4.79 20.76 9.48
C LYS A 296 -3.26 20.72 9.32
N LEU A 297 -2.70 19.55 9.01
CA LEU A 297 -1.26 19.40 8.83
C LEU A 297 -0.77 20.10 7.55
N LEU A 298 -1.57 20.09 6.48
CA LEU A 298 -1.23 20.79 5.24
C LEU A 298 -1.19 22.33 5.40
N ASN A 299 -1.94 22.87 6.36
CA ASN A 299 -2.04 24.31 6.63
C ASN A 299 -1.10 24.81 7.75
N SER A 300 -0.36 23.89 8.40
CA SER A 300 0.67 24.23 9.39
C SER A 300 2.03 24.50 8.73
#